data_f80bca6a21feb56605d60d537cec1764
#
_entry.id   f80bca6a21feb56605d60d537cec1764
#
_cell.length_a   1.000
_cell.length_b   1.000
_cell.length_c   1.000
_cell.angle_alpha   90.00
_cell.angle_beta   90.00
_cell.angle_gamma   90.00
#
_symmetry.space_group_name_H-M   'P 1'
#
loop_
_entity.id
_entity.type
_entity.pdbx_description
1 polymer ?
#
loop_
_entity_poly.entity_id
_entity_poly.type
_entity_poly.pdbx_seq_one_letter_code
_entity_poly.pdbx_strand_id
1 'polypeptide(L)'
;MKMRVVDYIIEKVYSEGAKHIFFVPGTGCMFLTDALARNKSVTPVSVHHEQAAGMAAISYAKYNNNLGACVVTTGCGGTNAMTPLLDAWQDSVPCVFISGQANRNQTVHNASVKLRQMGRQEADITQLTQHITKYSVMLNDIDNVVYEVEKAIYLAKEGRKGPSWIDVPMDIQNSIIDPDEQSGYIPPVNKIVPTLEDNDAAQLQNMLCNAERPIILAGNGIRLADAVEDFKVFVDKYRIPVSYSRLGHDLIETDSELSIGMVGMLGASRAGNFAIQNADLVLCIGCRLSVDTTGYEYWKFAREAKIVVVDIDEQEHSKNTVHIDSFIYADAKKFFEKMNNLTPHREWKEWSAKCLHWKEHFPTCIDEYKNSDKVNMYYFTEVLSKVLPSKATVVSDAGNTFFTVSPVIRIKEQQRSMTSGCQAEMGYALPASIGISYLCPDAVVAVNGDGSVMMNLQELETLAYTKRNVKVCIMNNNGYSSIRHLQDNAFRGREIGCDPTSGISFSNFELIANAFQIPYIRIDKTDELEDKLKQLFEIDGPIVCEVMCVEEQPFIGVAAAFNSKRKYVNRPLEDQAPWIDREDFLNEMIVEPIDQ
;
A
#
# COMPACT_ATOMS: atom_id res chain seq x y z
N MET A 1 -31.05 17.13 -17.58
CA MET A 1 -31.98 17.41 -16.43
C MET A 1 -31.33 18.36 -15.46
N LYS A 2 -32.03 19.43 -15.02
CA LYS A 2 -31.46 20.42 -14.08
C LYS A 2 -31.27 19.84 -12.68
N MET A 3 -30.07 20.04 -12.11
CA MET A 3 -29.69 19.58 -10.76
C MET A 3 -28.68 20.53 -10.13
N ARG A 4 -28.43 20.41 -8.83
CA ARG A 4 -27.33 21.17 -8.20
C ARG A 4 -25.98 20.59 -8.62
N VAL A 5 -24.97 21.43 -8.64
CA VAL A 5 -23.58 21.02 -8.90
C VAL A 5 -23.13 19.88 -7.99
N VAL A 6 -23.43 19.96 -6.68
CA VAL A 6 -23.06 18.90 -5.74
C VAL A 6 -23.77 17.57 -5.99
N ASP A 7 -25.04 17.62 -6.43
CA ASP A 7 -25.79 16.39 -6.76
C ASP A 7 -25.12 15.72 -8.00
N TYR A 8 -24.73 16.50 -9.00
CA TYR A 8 -23.98 16.00 -10.17
C TYR A 8 -22.64 15.37 -9.77
N ILE A 9 -21.84 16.06 -8.93
CA ILE A 9 -20.55 15.53 -8.48
C ILE A 9 -20.72 14.17 -7.81
N ILE A 10 -21.65 14.04 -6.88
CA ILE A 10 -21.89 12.78 -6.15
C ILE A 10 -22.39 11.67 -7.08
N GLU A 11 -23.33 11.96 -7.99
CA GLU A 11 -23.80 10.99 -8.97
C GLU A 11 -22.66 10.51 -9.90
N LYS A 12 -21.83 11.45 -10.38
CA LYS A 12 -20.72 11.13 -11.27
C LYS A 12 -19.66 10.25 -10.58
N VAL A 13 -19.24 10.61 -9.38
CA VAL A 13 -18.28 9.84 -8.58
C VAL A 13 -18.83 8.43 -8.28
N TYR A 14 -20.11 8.32 -7.96
CA TYR A 14 -20.79 7.02 -7.76
C TYR A 14 -20.78 6.17 -9.05
N SER A 15 -21.17 6.75 -10.18
CA SER A 15 -21.22 6.06 -11.47
C SER A 15 -19.85 5.55 -11.93
N GLU A 16 -18.78 6.20 -11.49
CA GLU A 16 -17.40 5.85 -11.81
C GLU A 16 -16.75 4.84 -10.83
N GLY A 17 -17.52 4.38 -9.82
CA GLY A 17 -17.15 3.23 -8.98
C GLY A 17 -17.02 3.49 -7.48
N ALA A 18 -17.03 4.73 -7.02
CA ALA A 18 -16.99 5.07 -5.60
C ALA A 18 -18.37 4.97 -4.95
N LYS A 19 -18.82 3.76 -4.63
CA LYS A 19 -20.13 3.50 -4.03
C LYS A 19 -20.21 3.88 -2.56
N HIS A 20 -19.07 3.95 -1.87
CA HIS A 20 -18.92 4.41 -0.50
C HIS A 20 -18.08 5.68 -0.52
N ILE A 21 -18.54 6.73 0.12
CA ILE A 21 -17.84 8.01 0.19
C ILE A 21 -17.57 8.32 1.66
N PHE A 22 -16.28 8.47 1.98
CA PHE A 22 -15.80 8.71 3.35
C PHE A 22 -15.68 10.21 3.58
N PHE A 23 -16.15 10.71 4.74
CA PHE A 23 -16.20 12.14 4.94
C PHE A 23 -16.19 12.57 6.41
N VAL A 24 -15.82 13.83 6.62
CA VAL A 24 -16.06 14.58 7.85
C VAL A 24 -16.92 15.80 7.49
N PRO A 25 -18.08 16.01 8.15
CA PRO A 25 -18.94 17.15 7.84
C PRO A 25 -18.33 18.48 8.32
N GLY A 26 -18.65 19.57 7.62
CA GLY A 26 -18.23 20.92 7.99
C GLY A 26 -19.00 21.98 7.22
N THR A 27 -18.91 23.24 7.68
CA THR A 27 -19.67 24.34 7.06
C THR A 27 -19.31 24.52 5.59
N GLY A 28 -18.02 24.42 5.23
CA GLY A 28 -17.59 24.63 3.86
C GLY A 28 -18.04 23.58 2.87
N CYS A 29 -18.37 22.36 3.33
CA CYS A 29 -18.89 21.28 2.49
C CYS A 29 -20.36 20.93 2.78
N MET A 30 -21.14 21.87 3.35
CA MET A 30 -22.50 21.57 3.83
C MET A 30 -23.45 21.10 2.71
N PHE A 31 -23.35 21.65 1.50
CA PHE A 31 -24.16 21.18 0.38
C PHE A 31 -23.67 19.86 -0.22
N LEU A 32 -22.37 19.56 -0.14
CA LEU A 32 -21.81 18.24 -0.48
C LEU A 32 -22.35 17.17 0.47
N THR A 33 -22.38 17.44 1.78
CA THR A 33 -22.93 16.49 2.76
C THR A 33 -24.44 16.34 2.64
N ASP A 34 -25.17 17.42 2.29
CA ASP A 34 -26.61 17.32 1.95
C ASP A 34 -26.83 16.47 0.69
N ALA A 35 -25.98 16.60 -0.33
CA ALA A 35 -26.07 15.77 -1.54
C ALA A 35 -25.80 14.29 -1.22
N LEU A 36 -24.84 13.97 -0.35
CA LEU A 36 -24.63 12.60 0.15
C LEU A 36 -25.87 12.05 0.86
N ALA A 37 -26.51 12.84 1.70
CA ALA A 37 -27.72 12.42 2.42
C ALA A 37 -28.93 12.20 1.49
N ARG A 38 -29.03 12.96 0.41
CA ARG A 38 -30.13 12.87 -0.57
C ARG A 38 -29.96 11.72 -1.55
N ASN A 39 -28.73 11.40 -1.94
CA ASN A 39 -28.45 10.33 -2.90
C ASN A 39 -28.66 8.97 -2.22
N LYS A 40 -29.64 8.19 -2.70
CA LYS A 40 -29.99 6.88 -2.11
C LYS A 40 -29.11 5.73 -2.62
N SER A 41 -28.30 5.97 -3.63
CA SER A 41 -27.41 4.96 -4.22
C SER A 41 -26.03 4.94 -3.54
N VAL A 42 -25.56 6.10 -3.07
CA VAL A 42 -24.30 6.23 -2.34
C VAL A 42 -24.47 5.83 -0.88
N THR A 43 -23.49 5.15 -0.33
CA THR A 43 -23.37 4.92 1.12
C THR A 43 -22.39 5.94 1.70
N PRO A 44 -22.86 6.98 2.42
CA PRO A 44 -21.98 7.91 3.09
C PRO A 44 -21.41 7.28 4.37
N VAL A 45 -20.09 7.39 4.56
CA VAL A 45 -19.39 6.87 5.75
C VAL A 45 -18.74 8.03 6.48
N SER A 46 -19.35 8.46 7.58
CA SER A 46 -18.76 9.50 8.44
C SER A 46 -17.69 8.90 9.34
N VAL A 47 -16.58 9.60 9.45
CA VAL A 47 -15.46 9.28 10.32
C VAL A 47 -15.12 10.48 11.20
N HIS A 48 -14.16 10.35 12.12
CA HIS A 48 -13.87 11.39 13.12
C HIS A 48 -12.68 12.30 12.76
N HIS A 49 -11.92 11.94 11.70
CA HIS A 49 -10.79 12.74 11.24
C HIS A 49 -10.64 12.65 9.71
N GLU A 50 -10.29 13.73 9.04
CA GLU A 50 -10.17 13.77 7.58
C GLU A 50 -9.00 12.91 7.06
N GLN A 51 -7.95 12.74 7.85
CA GLN A 51 -6.90 11.77 7.54
C GLN A 51 -7.48 10.36 7.45
N ALA A 52 -8.31 9.97 8.41
CA ALA A 52 -8.99 8.68 8.40
C ALA A 52 -9.96 8.54 7.22
N ALA A 53 -10.70 9.61 6.85
CA ALA A 53 -11.54 9.63 5.67
C ALA A 53 -10.75 9.33 4.39
N GLY A 54 -9.60 9.98 4.22
CA GLY A 54 -8.71 9.74 3.10
C GLY A 54 -8.11 8.34 3.11
N MET A 55 -7.59 7.84 4.25
CA MET A 55 -7.05 6.48 4.37
C MET A 55 -8.09 5.41 4.07
N ALA A 56 -9.33 5.58 4.52
CA ALA A 56 -10.43 4.68 4.20
C ALA A 56 -10.77 4.72 2.70
N ALA A 57 -10.82 5.90 2.08
CA ALA A 57 -11.10 6.07 0.65
C ALA A 57 -10.03 5.41 -0.23
N ILE A 58 -8.74 5.63 0.05
CA ILE A 58 -7.66 5.03 -0.73
C ILE A 58 -7.59 3.52 -0.55
N SER A 59 -7.85 3.01 0.64
CA SER A 59 -7.84 1.57 0.91
C SER A 59 -9.03 0.86 0.27
N TYR A 60 -10.20 1.51 0.24
CA TYR A 60 -11.35 1.09 -0.54
C TYR A 60 -10.99 0.97 -2.03
N ALA A 61 -10.29 1.97 -2.59
CA ALA A 61 -9.82 1.95 -3.97
C ALA A 61 -8.77 0.87 -4.24
N LYS A 62 -7.79 0.71 -3.35
CA LYS A 62 -6.77 -0.37 -3.43
C LYS A 62 -7.42 -1.76 -3.42
N TYR A 63 -8.48 -1.95 -2.62
CA TYR A 63 -9.14 -3.24 -2.49
C TYR A 63 -9.90 -3.65 -3.75
N ASN A 64 -10.71 -2.76 -4.31
CA ASN A 64 -11.56 -3.05 -5.48
C ASN A 64 -10.92 -2.68 -6.82
N ASN A 65 -9.68 -2.17 -6.81
CA ASN A 65 -8.96 -1.65 -7.98
C ASN A 65 -9.77 -0.59 -8.78
N ASN A 66 -10.61 0.18 -8.10
CA ASN A 66 -11.48 1.19 -8.71
C ASN A 66 -11.39 2.53 -7.95
N LEU A 67 -12.21 3.50 -8.35
CA LEU A 67 -12.20 4.84 -7.77
C LEU A 67 -12.57 4.83 -6.27
N GLY A 68 -11.77 5.54 -5.47
CA GLY A 68 -12.11 5.95 -4.11
C GLY A 68 -12.56 7.41 -4.07
N ALA A 69 -13.31 7.80 -3.03
CA ALA A 69 -13.72 9.18 -2.85
C ALA A 69 -13.74 9.61 -1.37
N CYS A 70 -13.22 10.82 -1.13
CA CYS A 70 -13.18 11.44 0.18
C CYS A 70 -13.76 12.86 0.08
N VAL A 71 -14.65 13.24 1.02
CA VAL A 71 -15.20 14.60 1.11
C VAL A 71 -14.76 15.25 2.41
N VAL A 72 -14.19 16.45 2.31
CA VAL A 72 -13.66 17.22 3.44
C VAL A 72 -14.12 18.67 3.41
N THR A 73 -14.04 19.35 4.54
CA THR A 73 -14.41 20.76 4.62
C THR A 73 -13.25 21.69 4.22
N THR A 74 -13.52 22.98 4.22
CA THR A 74 -12.61 24.08 3.88
C THR A 74 -11.38 24.10 4.79
N GLY A 75 -10.23 24.45 4.22
CA GLY A 75 -9.00 24.76 4.93
C GLY A 75 -8.43 23.58 5.71
N CYS A 76 -8.62 23.54 7.03
CA CYS A 76 -8.06 22.49 7.88
C CYS A 76 -8.54 21.09 7.51
N GLY A 77 -9.77 20.92 7.02
CA GLY A 77 -10.23 19.63 6.52
C GLY A 77 -9.40 19.15 5.33
N GLY A 78 -9.13 20.04 4.38
CA GLY A 78 -8.26 19.75 3.24
C GLY A 78 -6.82 19.43 3.67
N THR A 79 -6.24 20.23 4.56
CA THR A 79 -4.85 20.00 5.02
C THR A 79 -4.70 18.72 5.84
N ASN A 80 -5.71 18.32 6.62
CA ASN A 80 -5.72 17.03 7.33
C ASN A 80 -5.72 15.81 6.38
N ALA A 81 -6.27 15.95 5.19
CA ALA A 81 -6.32 14.88 4.19
C ALA A 81 -5.04 14.78 3.31
N MET A 82 -4.01 15.59 3.57
CA MET A 82 -2.80 15.59 2.73
C MET A 82 -1.94 14.33 2.89
N THR A 83 -1.86 13.75 4.09
CA THR A 83 -1.11 12.50 4.29
C THR A 83 -1.66 11.36 3.42
N PRO A 84 -2.96 11.00 3.48
CA PRO A 84 -3.50 9.99 2.58
C PRO A 84 -3.48 10.40 1.10
N LEU A 85 -3.55 11.69 0.77
CA LEU A 85 -3.38 12.14 -0.61
C LEU A 85 -1.99 11.79 -1.14
N LEU A 86 -0.94 11.98 -0.32
CA LEU A 86 0.44 11.64 -0.69
C LEU A 86 0.62 10.11 -0.81
N ASP A 87 0.01 9.30 0.08
CA ASP A 87 -0.01 7.84 -0.07
C ASP A 87 -0.67 7.44 -1.40
N ALA A 88 -1.85 7.99 -1.71
CA ALA A 88 -2.53 7.72 -2.98
C ALA A 88 -1.66 8.07 -4.20
N TRP A 89 -0.90 9.17 -4.13
CA TRP A 89 0.02 9.58 -5.18
C TRP A 89 1.17 8.58 -5.37
N GLN A 90 1.81 8.19 -4.29
CA GLN A 90 3.00 7.33 -4.33
C GLN A 90 2.66 5.86 -4.62
N ASP A 91 1.53 5.38 -4.10
CA ASP A 91 1.04 4.02 -4.34
C ASP A 91 0.20 3.90 -5.63
N SER A 92 0.05 5.01 -6.38
CA SER A 92 -0.68 5.05 -7.65
C SER A 92 -2.16 4.66 -7.52
N VAL A 93 -2.85 5.18 -6.49
CA VAL A 93 -4.24 4.83 -6.16
C VAL A 93 -5.21 5.81 -6.81
N PRO A 94 -6.19 5.36 -7.61
CA PRO A 94 -7.21 6.23 -8.18
C PRO A 94 -8.19 6.69 -7.10
N CYS A 95 -8.10 7.97 -6.70
CA CYS A 95 -8.97 8.53 -5.68
C CYS A 95 -9.31 10.00 -6.00
N VAL A 96 -10.54 10.41 -5.75
CA VAL A 96 -10.95 11.81 -5.87
C VAL A 96 -11.19 12.39 -4.48
N PHE A 97 -10.39 13.39 -4.13
CA PHE A 97 -10.57 14.20 -2.94
C PHE A 97 -11.42 15.41 -3.30
N ILE A 98 -12.49 15.66 -2.57
CA ILE A 98 -13.44 16.73 -2.83
C ILE A 98 -13.50 17.61 -1.57
N SER A 99 -13.04 18.85 -1.69
CA SER A 99 -13.16 19.82 -0.60
C SER A 99 -14.25 20.83 -0.85
N GLY A 100 -14.92 21.22 0.23
CA GLY A 100 -15.71 22.44 0.19
C GLY A 100 -14.83 23.66 0.39
N GLN A 101 -15.28 24.84 -0.09
CA GLN A 101 -14.53 26.10 -0.02
C GLN A 101 -15.45 27.26 0.35
N ALA A 102 -14.87 28.39 0.78
CA ALA A 102 -15.58 29.66 0.89
C ALA A 102 -16.17 30.10 -0.47
N ASN A 103 -17.04 31.10 -0.51
CA ASN A 103 -17.52 31.64 -1.79
C ASN A 103 -16.35 32.11 -2.67
N ARG A 104 -16.44 31.99 -3.98
CA ARG A 104 -15.36 32.34 -4.92
C ARG A 104 -14.75 33.72 -4.66
N ASN A 105 -15.60 34.72 -4.38
CA ASN A 105 -15.16 36.10 -4.10
C ASN A 105 -14.52 36.27 -2.69
N GLN A 106 -14.44 35.23 -1.92
CA GLN A 106 -13.86 35.19 -0.57
C GLN A 106 -12.66 34.25 -0.48
N THR A 107 -12.03 33.91 -1.61
CA THR A 107 -10.85 33.04 -1.63
C THR A 107 -9.60 33.82 -2.02
N VAL A 108 -8.46 33.47 -1.44
CA VAL A 108 -7.16 34.02 -1.88
C VAL A 108 -6.82 33.61 -3.29
N HIS A 109 -7.34 32.47 -3.76
CA HIS A 109 -7.20 31.97 -5.12
C HIS A 109 -7.69 33.00 -6.14
N ASN A 110 -8.82 33.67 -5.88
CA ASN A 110 -9.44 34.67 -6.75
C ASN A 110 -9.11 36.12 -6.36
N ALA A 111 -8.28 36.34 -5.34
CA ALA A 111 -7.91 37.65 -4.91
C ALA A 111 -6.94 38.33 -5.89
N SER A 112 -7.14 39.64 -6.17
CA SER A 112 -6.25 40.42 -7.00
C SER A 112 -4.91 40.79 -6.36
N VAL A 113 -4.78 40.55 -5.07
CA VAL A 113 -3.58 40.82 -4.26
C VAL A 113 -3.17 39.59 -3.47
N LYS A 114 -1.88 39.52 -3.14
CA LYS A 114 -1.37 38.38 -2.34
C LYS A 114 -1.80 38.49 -0.89
N LEU A 115 -2.68 37.63 -0.46
CA LEU A 115 -3.19 37.52 0.91
C LEU A 115 -2.78 36.18 1.55
N ARG A 116 -2.79 36.13 2.90
CA ARG A 116 -2.65 34.86 3.62
C ARG A 116 -3.98 34.13 3.76
N GLN A 117 -5.07 34.87 3.88
CA GLN A 117 -6.43 34.39 4.01
C GLN A 117 -7.40 35.53 3.66
N MET A 118 -8.54 35.23 3.06
CA MET A 118 -9.60 36.19 2.75
C MET A 118 -10.91 35.78 3.41
N GLY A 119 -11.44 34.63 3.10
CA GLY A 119 -12.65 34.07 3.69
C GLY A 119 -12.42 33.35 5.00
N ARG A 120 -13.51 32.97 5.65
CA ARG A 120 -13.45 32.21 6.89
C ARG A 120 -12.91 30.81 6.64
N GLN A 121 -11.83 30.43 7.34
CA GLN A 121 -11.20 29.11 7.28
C GLN A 121 -10.69 28.70 5.87
N GLU A 122 -10.72 29.57 4.89
CA GLU A 122 -10.29 29.24 3.55
C GLU A 122 -8.76 29.10 3.45
N ALA A 123 -8.34 28.25 2.55
CA ALA A 123 -6.97 28.09 2.10
C ALA A 123 -6.99 27.73 0.61
N ASP A 124 -5.99 28.15 -0.16
CA ASP A 124 -5.86 27.69 -1.55
C ASP A 124 -5.31 26.25 -1.55
N ILE A 125 -6.19 25.29 -1.33
CA ILE A 125 -5.84 23.88 -1.24
C ILE A 125 -5.31 23.35 -2.57
N THR A 126 -5.75 23.90 -3.69
CA THR A 126 -5.31 23.46 -5.01
C THR A 126 -3.83 23.75 -5.25
N GLN A 127 -3.31 24.86 -4.73
CA GLN A 127 -1.88 25.18 -4.76
C GLN A 127 -1.06 24.24 -3.86
N LEU A 128 -1.63 23.76 -2.76
CA LEU A 128 -0.95 22.83 -1.86
C LEU A 128 -0.89 21.42 -2.44
N THR A 129 -1.91 21.00 -3.19
CA THR A 129 -2.08 19.62 -3.66
C THR A 129 -1.60 19.37 -5.09
N GLN A 130 -1.34 20.42 -5.89
CA GLN A 130 -0.98 20.29 -7.30
C GLN A 130 0.23 19.39 -7.60
N HIS A 131 1.18 19.27 -6.68
CA HIS A 131 2.40 18.47 -6.85
C HIS A 131 2.26 16.99 -6.44
N ILE A 132 1.16 16.66 -5.78
CA ILE A 132 0.85 15.31 -5.29
C ILE A 132 -0.51 14.82 -5.78
N THR A 133 -0.95 15.34 -6.93
CA THR A 133 -2.16 14.92 -7.64
C THR A 133 -1.90 14.89 -9.14
N LYS A 134 -2.70 14.11 -9.85
CA LYS A 134 -2.72 14.15 -11.32
C LYS A 134 -3.46 15.35 -11.86
N TYR A 135 -4.41 15.86 -11.09
CA TYR A 135 -5.18 17.06 -11.39
C TYR A 135 -5.72 17.67 -10.09
N SER A 136 -5.54 18.97 -9.96
CA SER A 136 -6.07 19.75 -8.83
C SER A 136 -6.75 21.00 -9.36
N VAL A 137 -8.03 21.20 -9.06
CA VAL A 137 -8.85 22.28 -9.62
C VAL A 137 -9.83 22.84 -8.59
N MET A 138 -9.96 24.18 -8.57
CA MET A 138 -11.07 24.88 -7.95
C MET A 138 -12.15 25.15 -9.00
N LEU A 139 -13.40 24.77 -8.73
CA LEU A 139 -14.53 25.01 -9.63
C LEU A 139 -14.90 26.51 -9.61
N ASN A 140 -14.37 27.29 -10.53
CA ASN A 140 -14.60 28.73 -10.60
C ASN A 140 -15.69 29.12 -11.59
N ASP A 141 -15.93 28.32 -12.62
CA ASP A 141 -16.88 28.56 -13.68
C ASP A 141 -18.02 27.53 -13.64
N ILE A 142 -19.23 27.99 -13.44
CA ILE A 142 -20.42 27.15 -13.38
C ILE A 142 -20.70 26.43 -14.71
N ASP A 143 -20.36 27.06 -15.83
CA ASP A 143 -20.60 26.51 -17.17
C ASP A 143 -19.59 25.43 -17.56
N ASN A 144 -18.52 25.27 -16.76
CA ASN A 144 -17.44 24.31 -17.00
C ASN A 144 -17.37 23.18 -15.95
N VAL A 145 -18.36 23.07 -15.08
CA VAL A 145 -18.36 22.10 -13.97
C VAL A 145 -18.28 20.67 -14.49
N VAL A 146 -19.08 20.31 -15.50
CA VAL A 146 -19.12 18.95 -16.05
C VAL A 146 -17.75 18.55 -16.58
N TYR A 147 -17.12 19.43 -17.36
CA TYR A 147 -15.79 19.22 -17.92
C TYR A 147 -14.74 18.98 -16.82
N GLU A 148 -14.69 19.83 -15.80
CA GLU A 148 -13.67 19.74 -14.75
C GLU A 148 -13.81 18.49 -13.89
N VAL A 149 -15.04 18.14 -13.51
CA VAL A 149 -15.34 16.93 -12.73
C VAL A 149 -14.99 15.66 -13.51
N GLU A 150 -15.42 15.57 -14.76
CA GLU A 150 -15.12 14.41 -15.61
C GLU A 150 -13.63 14.27 -15.89
N LYS A 151 -12.92 15.38 -16.12
CA LYS A 151 -11.47 15.41 -16.31
C LYS A 151 -10.72 14.94 -15.08
N ALA A 152 -11.11 15.40 -13.89
CA ALA A 152 -10.49 15.00 -12.63
C ALA A 152 -10.61 13.47 -12.40
N ILE A 153 -11.80 12.94 -12.62
CA ILE A 153 -12.08 11.50 -12.48
C ILE A 153 -11.33 10.68 -13.53
N TYR A 154 -11.38 11.11 -14.78
CA TYR A 154 -10.68 10.44 -15.88
C TYR A 154 -9.17 10.37 -15.61
N LEU A 155 -8.55 11.49 -15.27
CA LEU A 155 -7.11 11.56 -15.01
C LEU A 155 -6.71 10.70 -13.80
N ALA A 156 -7.56 10.59 -12.77
CA ALA A 156 -7.28 9.72 -11.63
C ALA A 156 -7.16 8.24 -12.03
N LYS A 157 -7.95 7.79 -12.99
CA LYS A 157 -8.03 6.39 -13.45
C LYS A 157 -7.09 6.04 -14.60
N GLU A 158 -6.59 7.02 -15.30
CA GLU A 158 -5.96 6.89 -16.60
C GLU A 158 -4.43 6.71 -16.51
N GLY A 159 -3.86 5.80 -17.33
CA GLY A 159 -2.43 5.52 -17.36
C GLY A 159 -1.92 5.02 -16.00
N ARG A 160 -0.77 5.52 -15.53
CA ARG A 160 -0.40 5.32 -14.13
C ARG A 160 -1.42 6.05 -13.27
N LYS A 161 -2.23 5.30 -12.52
CA LYS A 161 -3.33 5.82 -11.70
C LYS A 161 -2.79 6.73 -10.59
N GLY A 162 -3.66 7.57 -10.00
CA GLY A 162 -3.27 8.47 -8.92
C GLY A 162 -4.43 9.35 -8.48
N PRO A 163 -4.29 10.17 -7.43
CA PRO A 163 -5.36 11.00 -6.92
C PRO A 163 -5.59 12.26 -7.79
N SER A 164 -6.83 12.77 -7.70
CA SER A 164 -7.21 14.11 -8.16
C SER A 164 -7.88 14.87 -7.02
N TRP A 165 -7.87 16.20 -7.09
CA TRP A 165 -8.49 17.08 -6.11
C TRP A 165 -9.47 18.04 -6.77
N ILE A 166 -10.70 18.11 -6.26
CA ILE A 166 -11.73 19.06 -6.70
C ILE A 166 -12.12 19.92 -5.51
N ASP A 167 -11.85 21.23 -5.59
CA ASP A 167 -12.23 22.20 -4.57
C ASP A 167 -13.47 22.96 -5.02
N VAL A 168 -14.54 22.93 -4.21
CA VAL A 168 -15.87 23.38 -4.64
C VAL A 168 -16.33 24.57 -3.78
N PRO A 169 -16.25 25.81 -4.29
CA PRO A 169 -16.75 26.98 -3.60
C PRO A 169 -18.25 26.88 -3.27
N MET A 170 -18.64 27.42 -2.12
CA MET A 170 -19.99 27.27 -1.56
C MET A 170 -21.09 27.83 -2.49
N ASP A 171 -20.83 28.93 -3.17
CA ASP A 171 -21.73 29.51 -4.17
C ASP A 171 -21.88 28.61 -5.41
N ILE A 172 -20.82 27.86 -5.78
CA ILE A 172 -20.89 26.84 -6.84
C ILE A 172 -21.62 25.59 -6.36
N GLN A 173 -21.37 25.13 -5.13
CA GLN A 173 -22.01 23.91 -4.59
C GLN A 173 -23.52 23.90 -4.79
N ASN A 174 -24.20 25.02 -4.51
CA ASN A 174 -25.65 25.12 -4.57
C ASN A 174 -26.19 25.66 -5.92
N SER A 175 -25.32 25.96 -6.88
CA SER A 175 -25.73 26.40 -8.20
C SER A 175 -26.43 25.30 -8.98
N ILE A 176 -27.39 25.69 -9.83
CA ILE A 176 -28.15 24.75 -10.68
C ILE A 176 -27.51 24.70 -12.06
N ILE A 177 -27.22 23.50 -12.52
CA ILE A 177 -26.73 23.22 -13.87
C ILE A 177 -27.69 22.26 -14.60
N ASP A 178 -27.64 22.26 -15.91
CA ASP A 178 -28.13 21.17 -16.74
C ASP A 178 -26.92 20.45 -17.36
N PRO A 179 -26.51 19.29 -16.83
CA PRO A 179 -25.33 18.58 -17.33
C PRO A 179 -25.41 18.23 -18.82
N ASP A 180 -26.63 18.06 -19.36
CA ASP A 180 -26.85 17.72 -20.78
C ASP A 180 -26.59 18.94 -21.70
N GLU A 181 -26.59 20.17 -21.16
CA GLU A 181 -26.29 21.41 -21.89
C GLU A 181 -24.81 21.83 -21.77
N GLN A 182 -24.03 21.19 -20.88
CA GLN A 182 -22.58 21.47 -20.72
C GLN A 182 -21.72 20.52 -21.56
N SER A 183 -20.57 21.02 -22.00
CA SER A 183 -19.57 20.18 -22.67
C SER A 183 -18.87 19.30 -21.62
N GLY A 184 -18.96 17.98 -21.77
CA GLY A 184 -18.19 17.02 -20.98
C GLY A 184 -16.71 17.01 -21.39
N TYR A 185 -15.90 16.36 -20.58
CA TYR A 185 -14.50 16.10 -20.92
C TYR A 185 -14.39 15.02 -21.99
N ILE A 186 -13.77 15.34 -23.10
CA ILE A 186 -13.51 14.39 -24.19
C ILE A 186 -12.05 13.90 -24.03
N PRO A 187 -11.84 12.63 -23.65
CA PRO A 187 -10.50 12.05 -23.63
C PRO A 187 -9.81 12.15 -25.01
N PRO A 188 -8.48 12.26 -25.06
CA PRO A 188 -7.73 12.26 -26.32
C PRO A 188 -8.05 11.02 -27.16
N VAL A 189 -8.49 11.25 -28.41
CA VAL A 189 -9.02 10.20 -29.33
C VAL A 189 -7.97 9.14 -29.71
N ASN A 190 -6.68 9.46 -29.61
CA ASN A 190 -5.58 8.61 -30.07
C ASN A 190 -4.75 8.00 -28.93
N LYS A 191 -5.32 7.83 -27.73
CA LYS A 191 -4.58 7.19 -26.66
C LYS A 191 -4.56 5.69 -26.83
N ILE A 192 -3.45 5.22 -27.37
CA ILE A 192 -3.18 3.80 -27.52
C ILE A 192 -2.70 3.28 -26.16
N VAL A 193 -3.38 2.28 -25.59
CA VAL A 193 -2.85 1.53 -24.45
C VAL A 193 -1.58 0.84 -24.95
N PRO A 194 -0.43 1.05 -24.31
CA PRO A 194 0.82 0.46 -24.77
C PRO A 194 0.71 -1.05 -24.84
N THR A 195 1.14 -1.64 -25.96
CA THR A 195 1.09 -3.09 -26.19
C THR A 195 2.48 -3.66 -26.38
N LEU A 196 2.66 -4.92 -26.04
CA LEU A 196 3.91 -5.61 -26.33
C LEU A 196 4.08 -5.77 -27.86
N GLU A 197 5.08 -5.14 -28.43
CA GLU A 197 5.40 -5.25 -29.85
C GLU A 197 5.97 -6.63 -30.20
N ASP A 198 5.84 -7.07 -31.46
CA ASP A 198 6.32 -8.39 -31.90
C ASP A 198 7.82 -8.56 -31.74
N ASN A 199 8.56 -7.50 -32.01
CA ASN A 199 10.03 -7.50 -31.87
C ASN A 199 10.45 -7.66 -30.41
N ASP A 200 9.81 -6.94 -29.48
CA ASP A 200 10.10 -7.02 -28.05
C ASP A 200 9.71 -8.37 -27.47
N ALA A 201 8.59 -8.94 -27.92
CA ALA A 201 8.16 -10.27 -27.54
C ALA A 201 9.17 -11.34 -28.01
N ALA A 202 9.66 -11.26 -29.24
CA ALA A 202 10.66 -12.17 -29.78
C ALA A 202 12.02 -12.02 -29.05
N GLN A 203 12.43 -10.79 -28.76
CA GLN A 203 13.64 -10.51 -28.00
C GLN A 203 13.54 -11.08 -26.58
N LEU A 204 12.43 -10.85 -25.88
CA LEU A 204 12.20 -11.40 -24.54
C LEU A 204 12.20 -12.92 -24.54
N GLN A 205 11.53 -13.58 -25.51
CA GLN A 205 11.56 -15.03 -25.62
C GLN A 205 12.97 -15.55 -25.84
N ASN A 206 13.79 -14.87 -26.66
CA ASN A 206 15.18 -15.24 -26.85
C ASN A 206 16.00 -15.06 -25.56
N MET A 207 15.79 -13.99 -24.81
CA MET A 207 16.44 -13.78 -23.50
C MET A 207 16.05 -14.87 -22.51
N LEU A 208 14.77 -15.21 -22.40
CA LEU A 208 14.29 -16.31 -21.57
C LEU A 208 14.87 -17.67 -21.99
N CYS A 209 14.95 -17.95 -23.28
CA CYS A 209 15.53 -19.20 -23.79
C CYS A 209 17.01 -19.39 -23.40
N ASN A 210 17.76 -18.30 -23.35
CA ASN A 210 19.18 -18.30 -23.01
C ASN A 210 19.46 -18.18 -21.49
N ALA A 211 18.48 -17.76 -20.69
CA ALA A 211 18.63 -17.66 -19.24
C ALA A 211 18.65 -19.03 -18.56
N GLU A 212 19.50 -19.20 -17.59
CA GLU A 212 19.56 -20.39 -16.75
C GLU A 212 18.81 -20.21 -15.43
N ARG A 213 18.77 -18.99 -14.92
CA ARG A 213 18.21 -18.63 -13.63
C ARG A 213 17.28 -17.41 -13.72
N PRO A 214 16.24 -17.45 -14.58
CA PRO A 214 15.30 -16.34 -14.69
C PRO A 214 14.40 -16.24 -13.47
N ILE A 215 14.05 -15.01 -13.08
CA ILE A 215 13.09 -14.74 -12.01
C ILE A 215 12.15 -13.62 -12.42
N ILE A 216 10.87 -13.72 -12.04
CA ILE A 216 9.90 -12.64 -12.16
C ILE A 216 9.96 -11.80 -10.89
N LEU A 217 10.06 -10.47 -11.03
CA LEU A 217 9.83 -9.51 -9.95
C LEU A 217 8.48 -8.84 -10.18
N ALA A 218 7.45 -9.35 -9.49
CA ALA A 218 6.08 -8.88 -9.64
C ALA A 218 5.80 -7.64 -8.79
N GLY A 219 5.25 -6.60 -9.40
CA GLY A 219 4.85 -5.36 -8.73
C GLY A 219 3.35 -5.10 -8.81
N ASN A 220 2.88 -4.10 -8.04
CA ASN A 220 1.46 -3.74 -7.98
C ASN A 220 0.88 -3.25 -9.31
N GLY A 221 1.70 -2.82 -10.26
CA GLY A 221 1.27 -2.47 -11.61
C GLY A 221 0.46 -3.57 -12.30
N ILE A 222 0.73 -4.84 -11.99
CA ILE A 222 -0.04 -5.99 -12.46
C ILE A 222 -1.50 -5.90 -12.01
N ARG A 223 -1.73 -5.59 -10.72
CA ARG A 223 -3.10 -5.41 -10.19
C ARG A 223 -3.75 -4.14 -10.74
N LEU A 224 -3.01 -3.05 -10.80
CA LEU A 224 -3.53 -1.79 -11.33
C LEU A 224 -3.97 -1.90 -12.80
N ALA A 225 -3.37 -2.79 -13.57
CA ALA A 225 -3.76 -3.12 -14.94
C ALA A 225 -4.93 -4.13 -15.05
N ASP A 226 -5.54 -4.56 -13.94
CA ASP A 226 -6.54 -5.66 -13.91
C ASP A 226 -6.02 -6.97 -14.54
N ALA A 227 -4.76 -7.31 -14.30
CA ALA A 227 -4.05 -8.39 -14.96
C ALA A 227 -3.64 -9.54 -14.01
N VAL A 228 -4.24 -9.66 -12.82
CA VAL A 228 -3.83 -10.67 -11.82
C VAL A 228 -4.08 -12.08 -12.34
N GLU A 229 -5.23 -12.35 -12.95
CA GLU A 229 -5.54 -13.67 -13.48
C GLU A 229 -4.69 -14.00 -14.72
N ASP A 230 -4.46 -13.01 -15.60
CA ASP A 230 -3.55 -13.18 -16.75
C ASP A 230 -2.10 -13.45 -16.30
N PHE A 231 -1.68 -12.83 -15.20
CA PHE A 231 -0.39 -13.08 -14.57
C PHE A 231 -0.29 -14.52 -14.03
N LYS A 232 -1.31 -15.02 -13.34
CA LYS A 232 -1.34 -16.41 -12.84
C LYS A 232 -1.23 -17.40 -14.00
N VAL A 233 -1.99 -17.18 -15.10
CA VAL A 233 -1.88 -17.99 -16.31
C VAL A 233 -0.46 -17.96 -16.89
N PHE A 234 0.18 -16.78 -16.90
CA PHE A 234 1.56 -16.65 -17.37
C PHE A 234 2.54 -17.44 -16.49
N VAL A 235 2.43 -17.32 -15.17
CA VAL A 235 3.28 -18.04 -14.21
C VAL A 235 3.12 -19.55 -14.35
N ASP A 236 1.89 -20.04 -14.45
CA ASP A 236 1.60 -21.47 -14.62
C ASP A 236 2.14 -22.02 -15.95
N LYS A 237 2.10 -21.20 -16.99
CA LYS A 237 2.55 -21.60 -18.32
C LYS A 237 4.07 -21.59 -18.46
N TYR A 238 4.73 -20.55 -17.96
CA TYR A 238 6.18 -20.36 -18.12
C TYR A 238 6.98 -21.02 -17.00
N ARG A 239 6.38 -21.32 -15.86
CA ARG A 239 7.00 -21.99 -14.71
C ARG A 239 8.27 -21.29 -14.20
N ILE A 240 8.33 -19.95 -14.32
CA ILE A 240 9.42 -19.13 -13.81
C ILE A 240 9.13 -18.79 -12.33
N PRO A 241 10.09 -18.94 -11.41
CA PRO A 241 9.93 -18.51 -10.02
C PRO A 241 9.56 -17.02 -9.91
N VAL A 242 8.72 -16.70 -8.94
CA VAL A 242 8.20 -15.35 -8.71
C VAL A 242 8.67 -14.83 -7.35
N SER A 243 9.37 -13.72 -7.37
CA SER A 243 9.54 -12.84 -6.22
C SER A 243 8.72 -11.57 -6.44
N TYR A 244 8.40 -10.85 -5.38
CA TYR A 244 7.49 -9.72 -5.48
C TYR A 244 7.93 -8.54 -4.58
N SER A 245 7.55 -7.35 -5.01
CA SER A 245 7.66 -6.15 -4.19
C SER A 245 6.59 -6.13 -3.10
N ARG A 246 6.70 -5.27 -2.10
CA ARG A 246 5.79 -5.20 -0.95
C ARG A 246 4.30 -5.13 -1.34
N LEU A 247 3.94 -4.28 -2.29
CA LEU A 247 2.54 -4.17 -2.76
C LEU A 247 2.14 -5.27 -3.77
N GLY A 248 3.06 -6.13 -4.15
CA GLY A 248 2.82 -7.25 -5.05
C GLY A 248 2.71 -8.61 -4.35
N HIS A 249 2.79 -8.67 -3.02
CA HIS A 249 2.91 -9.95 -2.31
C HIS A 249 1.62 -10.79 -2.28
N ASP A 250 0.48 -10.22 -2.61
CA ASP A 250 -0.80 -10.92 -2.73
C ASP A 250 -1.25 -11.13 -4.20
N LEU A 251 -0.32 -11.05 -5.15
CA LEU A 251 -0.57 -11.33 -6.57
C LEU A 251 -0.60 -12.82 -6.89
N ILE A 252 0.10 -13.61 -6.09
CA ILE A 252 0.18 -15.08 -6.19
C ILE A 252 0.03 -15.67 -4.79
N GLU A 253 -0.56 -16.84 -4.71
CA GLU A 253 -0.72 -17.55 -3.43
C GLU A 253 0.65 -17.91 -2.84
N THR A 254 0.82 -17.65 -1.55
CA THR A 254 2.12 -17.84 -0.89
C THR A 254 2.57 -19.30 -0.88
N ASP A 255 1.62 -20.25 -0.87
CA ASP A 255 1.93 -21.68 -0.84
C ASP A 255 2.21 -22.27 -2.24
N SER A 256 2.11 -21.47 -3.31
CA SER A 256 2.57 -21.89 -4.63
C SER A 256 4.06 -22.22 -4.61
N GLU A 257 4.45 -23.32 -5.27
CA GLU A 257 5.86 -23.71 -5.42
C GLU A 257 6.70 -22.69 -6.21
N LEU A 258 6.04 -21.81 -6.98
CA LEU A 258 6.69 -20.74 -7.73
C LEU A 258 6.72 -19.41 -6.95
N SER A 259 6.00 -19.28 -5.85
CA SER A 259 6.02 -18.10 -4.99
C SER A 259 7.21 -18.17 -4.03
N ILE A 260 8.26 -17.40 -4.28
CA ILE A 260 9.52 -17.51 -3.51
C ILE A 260 9.53 -16.58 -2.31
N GLY A 261 9.14 -15.32 -2.50
CA GLY A 261 9.04 -14.38 -1.39
C GLY A 261 9.28 -12.93 -1.79
N MET A 262 9.11 -12.05 -0.79
CA MET A 262 9.24 -10.62 -0.97
C MET A 262 10.71 -10.19 -1.06
N VAL A 263 11.02 -9.32 -2.02
CA VAL A 263 12.34 -8.70 -2.21
C VAL A 263 12.38 -7.33 -1.54
N GLY A 264 13.47 -7.01 -0.87
CA GLY A 264 13.68 -5.68 -0.32
C GLY A 264 14.78 -5.62 0.73
N MET A 265 15.13 -4.40 1.12
CA MET A 265 16.22 -4.16 2.06
C MET A 265 15.80 -4.32 3.54
N LEU A 266 14.52 -4.18 3.85
CA LEU A 266 14.01 -4.26 5.21
C LEU A 266 12.62 -4.92 5.24
N GLY A 267 12.43 -5.89 6.14
CA GLY A 267 11.18 -6.64 6.25
C GLY A 267 10.85 -7.38 4.95
N ALA A 268 11.83 -8.01 4.33
CA ALA A 268 11.71 -8.88 3.17
C ALA A 268 12.05 -10.33 3.54
N SER A 269 11.76 -11.28 2.66
CA SER A 269 12.15 -12.67 2.88
C SER A 269 13.60 -12.91 2.45
N ARG A 270 14.33 -13.77 3.17
CA ARG A 270 15.68 -14.18 2.75
C ARG A 270 15.64 -14.88 1.40
N ALA A 271 14.71 -15.81 1.20
CA ALA A 271 14.56 -16.54 -0.05
C ALA A 271 14.31 -15.63 -1.25
N GLY A 272 13.44 -14.62 -1.11
CA GLY A 272 13.20 -13.63 -2.17
C GLY A 272 14.48 -12.88 -2.56
N ASN A 273 15.25 -12.45 -1.56
CA ASN A 273 16.51 -11.77 -1.79
C ASN A 273 17.60 -12.69 -2.35
N PHE A 274 17.71 -13.92 -1.86
CA PHE A 274 18.61 -14.92 -2.45
C PHE A 274 18.28 -15.18 -3.93
N ALA A 275 17.01 -15.40 -4.24
CA ALA A 275 16.57 -15.70 -5.58
C ALA A 275 16.85 -14.56 -6.57
N ILE A 276 16.54 -13.30 -6.19
CA ILE A 276 16.79 -12.15 -7.07
C ILE A 276 18.28 -11.89 -7.28
N GLN A 277 19.10 -12.09 -6.24
CA GLN A 277 20.52 -11.80 -6.28
C GLN A 277 21.36 -12.89 -6.99
N ASN A 278 20.83 -14.10 -7.10
CA ASN A 278 21.46 -15.21 -7.81
C ASN A 278 20.87 -15.45 -9.21
N ALA A 279 19.91 -14.61 -9.65
CA ALA A 279 19.36 -14.68 -10.99
C ALA A 279 20.36 -14.23 -12.07
N ASP A 280 20.18 -14.70 -13.29
CA ASP A 280 20.88 -14.23 -14.51
C ASP A 280 19.94 -13.41 -15.44
N LEU A 281 18.62 -13.46 -15.17
CA LEU A 281 17.62 -12.65 -15.83
C LEU A 281 16.50 -12.28 -14.83
N VAL A 282 16.25 -10.99 -14.67
CA VAL A 282 15.12 -10.47 -13.89
C VAL A 282 14.09 -9.89 -14.84
N LEU A 283 12.90 -10.48 -14.86
CA LEU A 283 11.73 -9.93 -15.55
C LEU A 283 10.88 -9.14 -14.55
N CYS A 284 11.05 -7.83 -14.55
CA CYS A 284 10.40 -6.90 -13.65
C CYS A 284 9.09 -6.39 -14.28
N ILE A 285 7.92 -6.72 -13.72
CA ILE A 285 6.62 -6.38 -14.31
C ILE A 285 5.81 -5.50 -13.34
N GLY A 286 5.50 -4.28 -13.77
CA GLY A 286 4.72 -3.33 -12.98
C GLY A 286 5.33 -3.02 -11.59
N CYS A 287 6.66 -3.06 -11.50
CA CYS A 287 7.41 -2.78 -10.29
C CYS A 287 8.42 -1.65 -10.53
N ARG A 288 8.30 -0.57 -9.80
CA ARG A 288 9.07 0.66 -10.00
C ARG A 288 10.53 0.61 -9.53
N LEU A 289 11.03 -0.52 -9.06
CA LEU A 289 12.41 -0.67 -8.56
C LEU A 289 12.79 0.44 -7.57
N SER A 290 11.97 0.58 -6.52
CA SER A 290 12.21 1.57 -5.45
C SER A 290 13.40 1.19 -4.59
N VAL A 291 13.92 2.15 -3.83
CA VAL A 291 15.00 1.94 -2.86
C VAL A 291 14.65 0.83 -1.85
N ASP A 292 13.38 0.75 -1.42
CA ASP A 292 12.93 -0.31 -0.51
C ASP A 292 13.11 -1.71 -1.12
N THR A 293 12.96 -1.84 -2.44
CA THR A 293 13.16 -3.11 -3.17
C THR A 293 14.62 -3.36 -3.52
N THR A 294 15.36 -2.34 -3.93
CA THR A 294 16.70 -2.51 -4.54
C THR A 294 17.87 -2.23 -3.59
N GLY A 295 17.60 -1.58 -2.45
CA GLY A 295 18.63 -1.04 -1.56
C GLY A 295 19.22 0.27 -2.07
N TYR A 296 20.09 0.89 -1.26
CA TYR A 296 20.71 2.19 -1.58
C TYR A 296 21.89 2.10 -2.56
N GLU A 297 22.58 0.97 -2.60
CA GLU A 297 23.72 0.74 -3.46
C GLU A 297 23.30 -0.07 -4.69
N TYR A 298 22.65 0.60 -5.64
CA TYR A 298 21.94 0.02 -6.78
C TYR A 298 22.76 -0.97 -7.61
N TRP A 299 24.10 -0.78 -7.68
CA TRP A 299 25.02 -1.67 -8.41
C TRP A 299 25.13 -3.08 -7.79
N LYS A 300 24.66 -3.25 -6.53
CA LYS A 300 24.62 -4.55 -5.85
C LYS A 300 23.36 -5.35 -6.19
N PHE A 301 22.31 -4.68 -6.69
CA PHE A 301 21.04 -5.33 -6.99
C PHE A 301 21.14 -6.20 -8.24
N ALA A 302 20.85 -7.49 -8.09
CA ALA A 302 20.85 -8.49 -9.18
C ALA A 302 22.07 -8.34 -10.12
N ARG A 303 23.25 -8.19 -9.53
CA ARG A 303 24.48 -7.68 -10.15
C ARG A 303 25.00 -8.46 -11.35
N GLU A 304 24.60 -9.73 -11.51
CA GLU A 304 24.95 -10.57 -12.67
C GLU A 304 23.77 -10.79 -13.63
N ALA A 305 22.58 -10.32 -13.26
CA ALA A 305 21.39 -10.49 -14.06
C ALA A 305 21.24 -9.41 -15.13
N LYS A 306 20.69 -9.78 -16.27
CA LYS A 306 20.05 -8.83 -17.17
C LYS A 306 18.70 -8.44 -16.59
N ILE A 307 18.38 -7.14 -16.62
CA ILE A 307 17.14 -6.62 -16.08
C ILE A 307 16.25 -6.13 -17.23
N VAL A 308 15.11 -6.80 -17.40
CA VAL A 308 14.05 -6.43 -18.34
C VAL A 308 12.88 -5.86 -17.56
N VAL A 309 12.45 -4.65 -17.88
CA VAL A 309 11.33 -3.98 -17.23
C VAL A 309 10.16 -3.88 -18.18
N VAL A 310 8.97 -4.26 -17.72
CA VAL A 310 7.68 -4.06 -18.39
C VAL A 310 6.85 -3.07 -17.56
N ASP A 311 6.65 -1.87 -18.06
CA ASP A 311 5.92 -0.81 -17.36
C ASP A 311 5.29 0.20 -18.33
N ILE A 312 4.31 0.97 -17.85
CA ILE A 312 3.68 2.08 -18.58
C ILE A 312 4.27 3.44 -18.24
N ASP A 313 5.20 3.51 -17.30
CA ASP A 313 5.84 4.75 -16.85
C ASP A 313 7.34 4.76 -17.16
N GLU A 314 7.68 5.22 -18.35
CA GLU A 314 9.06 5.36 -18.80
C GLU A 314 9.87 6.33 -17.90
N GLN A 315 9.22 7.36 -17.36
CA GLN A 315 9.90 8.35 -16.51
C GLN A 315 10.33 7.75 -15.17
N GLU A 316 9.50 6.88 -14.58
CA GLU A 316 9.87 6.16 -13.37
C GLU A 316 11.15 5.34 -13.57
N HIS A 317 11.36 4.78 -14.76
CA HIS A 317 12.51 3.93 -15.08
C HIS A 317 13.69 4.68 -15.72
N SER A 318 13.56 5.98 -15.98
CA SER A 318 14.66 6.84 -16.42
C SER A 318 15.52 7.37 -15.27
N LYS A 319 15.15 7.14 -14.01
CA LYS A 319 15.92 7.53 -12.84
C LYS A 319 17.28 6.81 -12.82
N ASN A 320 18.33 7.52 -12.44
CA ASN A 320 19.70 6.99 -12.40
C ASN A 320 19.90 6.09 -11.15
N THR A 321 19.36 4.88 -11.18
CA THR A 321 19.41 3.88 -10.10
C THR A 321 19.92 2.55 -10.65
N VAL A 322 19.09 1.49 -10.64
CA VAL A 322 19.42 0.18 -11.20
C VAL A 322 19.60 0.29 -12.71
N HIS A 323 20.64 -0.36 -13.24
CA HIS A 323 20.82 -0.49 -14.69
C HIS A 323 19.71 -1.38 -15.27
N ILE A 324 19.06 -0.92 -16.34
CA ILE A 324 18.01 -1.65 -17.04
C ILE A 324 18.54 -2.00 -18.44
N ASP A 325 18.62 -3.30 -18.76
CA ASP A 325 19.11 -3.78 -20.04
C ASP A 325 18.09 -3.64 -21.17
N SER A 326 16.80 -3.79 -20.82
CA SER A 326 15.70 -3.63 -21.78
C SER A 326 14.45 -3.07 -21.08
N PHE A 327 13.87 -2.03 -21.67
CA PHE A 327 12.60 -1.46 -21.22
C PHE A 327 11.53 -1.74 -22.27
N ILE A 328 10.48 -2.44 -21.88
CA ILE A 328 9.30 -2.76 -22.70
C ILE A 328 8.16 -1.84 -22.26
N TYR A 329 7.85 -0.86 -23.11
CA TYR A 329 6.73 0.05 -22.87
C TYR A 329 5.42 -0.67 -23.17
N ALA A 330 4.82 -1.28 -22.16
CA ALA A 330 3.58 -2.02 -22.30
C ALA A 330 2.74 -1.98 -21.02
N ASP A 331 1.41 -1.93 -21.19
CA ASP A 331 0.46 -2.24 -20.13
C ASP A 331 0.58 -3.71 -19.73
N ALA A 332 0.58 -4.01 -18.43
CA ALA A 332 0.81 -5.38 -17.95
C ALA A 332 -0.24 -6.37 -18.46
N LYS A 333 -1.52 -5.97 -18.59
CA LYS A 333 -2.54 -6.83 -19.17
C LYS A 333 -2.27 -7.13 -20.63
N LYS A 334 -1.91 -6.11 -21.42
CA LYS A 334 -1.56 -6.28 -22.83
C LYS A 334 -0.30 -7.12 -23.02
N PHE A 335 0.66 -6.97 -22.11
CA PHE A 335 1.83 -7.84 -22.06
C PHE A 335 1.44 -9.31 -21.86
N PHE A 336 0.64 -9.62 -20.84
CA PHE A 336 0.24 -11.00 -20.56
C PHE A 336 -0.69 -11.56 -21.65
N GLU A 337 -1.65 -10.80 -22.17
CA GLU A 337 -2.49 -11.20 -23.29
C GLU A 337 -1.65 -11.73 -24.45
N LYS A 338 -0.55 -11.08 -24.77
CA LYS A 338 0.35 -11.52 -25.85
C LYS A 338 1.23 -12.69 -25.45
N MET A 339 1.91 -12.61 -24.30
CA MET A 339 2.82 -13.66 -23.86
C MET A 339 2.10 -14.99 -23.60
N ASN A 340 0.86 -14.94 -23.09
CA ASN A 340 0.04 -16.14 -22.87
C ASN A 340 -0.36 -16.86 -24.18
N ASN A 341 -0.29 -16.20 -25.32
CA ASN A 341 -0.50 -16.82 -26.64
C ASN A 341 0.78 -17.44 -27.24
N LEU A 342 1.97 -17.13 -26.68
CA LEU A 342 3.23 -17.67 -27.14
C LEU A 342 3.57 -18.97 -26.38
N THR A 343 4.36 -19.84 -26.99
CA THR A 343 4.80 -21.11 -26.36
C THR A 343 6.15 -20.90 -25.69
N PRO A 344 6.31 -21.24 -24.41
CA PRO A 344 7.62 -21.23 -23.77
C PRO A 344 8.54 -22.28 -24.41
N HIS A 345 9.82 -21.96 -24.57
CA HIS A 345 10.81 -22.82 -25.21
C HIS A 345 11.67 -23.60 -24.22
N ARG A 346 11.55 -23.31 -22.92
CA ARG A 346 12.36 -23.90 -21.86
C ARG A 346 11.58 -24.00 -20.55
N GLU A 347 11.94 -24.94 -19.71
CA GLU A 347 11.54 -25.07 -18.31
C GLU A 347 12.79 -24.95 -17.40
N TRP A 348 12.61 -24.39 -16.21
CA TRP A 348 13.72 -24.13 -15.26
C TRP A 348 13.54 -24.93 -13.97
N LYS A 349 13.32 -26.24 -14.08
CA LYS A 349 13.01 -27.12 -12.92
C LYS A 349 14.08 -27.09 -11.84
N GLU A 350 15.34 -27.16 -12.20
CA GLU A 350 16.45 -27.13 -11.23
C GLU A 350 16.55 -25.78 -10.53
N TRP A 351 16.37 -24.69 -11.29
CA TRP A 351 16.37 -23.35 -10.72
C TRP A 351 15.17 -23.13 -9.79
N SER A 352 13.96 -23.52 -10.19
CA SER A 352 12.77 -23.44 -9.36
C SER A 352 12.91 -24.25 -8.07
N ALA A 353 13.49 -25.46 -8.18
CA ALA A 353 13.80 -26.29 -7.01
C ALA A 353 14.83 -25.64 -6.07
N LYS A 354 15.86 -24.97 -6.61
CA LYS A 354 16.81 -24.22 -5.79
C LYS A 354 16.18 -23.02 -5.09
N CYS A 355 15.31 -22.27 -5.77
CA CYS A 355 14.57 -21.17 -5.15
C CYS A 355 13.62 -21.66 -4.04
N LEU A 356 12.94 -22.77 -4.26
CA LEU A 356 12.08 -23.41 -3.25
C LEU A 356 12.91 -23.92 -2.06
N HIS A 357 14.08 -24.53 -2.32
CA HIS A 357 15.01 -24.91 -1.27
C HIS A 357 15.37 -23.72 -0.37
N TRP A 358 15.69 -22.55 -0.91
CA TRP A 358 15.96 -21.36 -0.09
C TRP A 358 14.75 -20.91 0.74
N LYS A 359 13.53 -21.06 0.20
CA LYS A 359 12.30 -20.73 0.94
C LYS A 359 12.11 -21.64 2.17
N GLU A 360 12.46 -22.91 2.03
CA GLU A 360 12.38 -23.90 3.11
C GLU A 360 13.57 -23.81 4.09
N HIS A 361 14.78 -23.59 3.56
CA HIS A 361 16.02 -23.56 4.32
C HIS A 361 16.20 -22.26 5.14
N PHE A 362 15.71 -21.13 4.62
CA PHE A 362 15.77 -19.82 5.28
C PHE A 362 14.39 -19.27 5.62
N PRO A 363 13.61 -19.93 6.50
CA PRO A 363 12.29 -19.44 6.88
C PRO A 363 12.40 -18.08 7.56
N THR A 364 11.45 -17.19 7.28
CA THR A 364 11.39 -15.86 7.91
C THR A 364 11.03 -15.95 9.40
N CYS A 365 10.15 -16.88 9.76
CA CYS A 365 9.81 -17.20 11.14
C CYS A 365 10.57 -18.46 11.59
N ILE A 366 11.61 -18.28 12.38
CA ILE A 366 12.45 -19.36 12.90
C ILE A 366 11.90 -19.95 14.20
N ASP A 367 12.35 -21.15 14.56
CA ASP A 367 11.84 -21.87 15.75
C ASP A 367 12.12 -21.13 17.07
N GLU A 368 13.20 -20.36 17.16
CA GLU A 368 13.50 -19.52 18.32
C GLU A 368 12.37 -18.52 18.63
N TYR A 369 11.73 -17.96 17.59
CA TYR A 369 10.64 -17.01 17.77
C TYR A 369 9.35 -17.63 18.33
N LYS A 370 9.20 -18.95 18.17
CA LYS A 370 8.04 -19.72 18.68
C LYS A 370 8.14 -20.03 20.17
N ASN A 371 9.34 -19.93 20.74
CA ASN A 371 9.63 -20.34 22.13
C ASN A 371 9.79 -19.15 23.10
N SER A 372 9.56 -17.91 22.65
CA SER A 372 9.61 -16.72 23.52
C SER A 372 8.39 -16.68 24.46
N ASP A 373 8.56 -16.16 25.68
CA ASP A 373 7.45 -16.01 26.66
C ASP A 373 6.40 -15.03 26.11
N LYS A 374 6.84 -13.84 25.70
CA LYS A 374 5.99 -12.87 24.99
C LYS A 374 5.99 -13.13 23.49
N VAL A 375 4.95 -12.73 22.81
CA VAL A 375 4.72 -13.02 21.39
C VAL A 375 5.75 -12.34 20.50
N ASN A 376 6.45 -13.11 19.67
CA ASN A 376 7.23 -12.58 18.56
C ASN A 376 6.30 -12.24 17.38
N MET A 377 6.45 -11.09 16.75
CA MET A 377 5.54 -10.63 15.69
C MET A 377 5.61 -11.48 14.41
N TYR A 378 6.75 -12.10 14.09
CA TYR A 378 6.82 -13.09 13.00
C TYR A 378 5.97 -14.31 13.30
N TYR A 379 6.06 -14.83 14.54
CA TYR A 379 5.26 -15.97 14.94
C TYR A 379 3.76 -15.64 15.05
N PHE A 380 3.41 -14.46 15.54
CA PHE A 380 2.03 -13.95 15.47
C PHE A 380 1.48 -14.04 14.04
N THR A 381 2.25 -13.56 13.07
CA THR A 381 1.82 -13.53 11.65
C THR A 381 1.71 -14.94 11.07
N GLU A 382 2.60 -15.86 11.46
CA GLU A 382 2.52 -17.27 11.05
C GLU A 382 1.24 -17.92 11.59
N VAL A 383 0.93 -17.72 12.88
CA VAL A 383 -0.28 -18.29 13.50
C VAL A 383 -1.54 -17.64 12.94
N LEU A 384 -1.54 -16.31 12.77
CA LEU A 384 -2.64 -15.60 12.12
C LEU A 384 -2.96 -16.20 10.75
N SER A 385 -1.94 -16.49 9.92
CA SER A 385 -2.11 -17.10 8.60
C SER A 385 -2.83 -18.45 8.63
N LYS A 386 -2.64 -19.23 9.72
CA LYS A 386 -3.28 -20.55 9.90
C LYS A 386 -4.77 -20.44 10.20
N VAL A 387 -5.15 -19.44 11.02
CA VAL A 387 -6.53 -19.29 11.52
C VAL A 387 -7.35 -18.25 10.73
N LEU A 388 -6.72 -17.55 9.79
CA LEU A 388 -7.36 -16.49 9.01
C LEU A 388 -8.52 -17.05 8.16
N PRO A 389 -9.74 -16.48 8.22
CA PRO A 389 -10.87 -16.89 7.40
C PRO A 389 -10.57 -16.81 5.89
N SER A 390 -11.30 -17.60 5.10
CA SER A 390 -10.96 -17.87 3.68
C SER A 390 -10.98 -16.65 2.76
N LYS A 391 -11.72 -15.59 3.11
CA LYS A 391 -11.83 -14.34 2.34
C LYS A 391 -11.43 -13.11 3.12
N ALA A 392 -10.72 -13.32 4.22
CA ALA A 392 -10.30 -12.20 5.07
C ALA A 392 -9.20 -11.36 4.42
N THR A 393 -9.09 -10.14 4.89
CA THR A 393 -8.03 -9.21 4.49
C THR A 393 -7.22 -8.80 5.71
N VAL A 394 -5.90 -8.85 5.60
CA VAL A 394 -4.97 -8.32 6.62
C VAL A 394 -4.45 -6.96 6.18
N VAL A 395 -4.48 -5.99 7.08
CA VAL A 395 -3.95 -4.64 6.86
C VAL A 395 -2.87 -4.38 7.90
N SER A 396 -1.64 -4.18 7.45
CA SER A 396 -0.53 -3.82 8.35
C SER A 396 -0.31 -2.31 8.39
N ASP A 397 0.03 -1.83 9.58
CA ASP A 397 0.40 -0.44 9.86
C ASP A 397 1.92 -0.22 9.66
N ALA A 398 2.44 0.89 10.11
CA ALA A 398 3.84 1.29 10.06
C ALA A 398 4.75 0.52 11.06
N GLY A 399 6.05 0.75 10.96
CA GLY A 399 7.05 0.24 11.89
C GLY A 399 7.15 -1.29 11.92
N ASN A 400 7.16 -1.88 13.11
CA ASN A 400 7.35 -3.32 13.28
C ASN A 400 6.33 -4.15 12.50
N THR A 401 5.06 -3.74 12.48
CA THR A 401 4.01 -4.46 11.75
C THR A 401 4.22 -4.43 10.24
N PHE A 402 4.75 -3.32 9.70
CA PHE A 402 5.14 -3.20 8.30
C PHE A 402 6.26 -4.18 7.92
N PHE A 403 7.23 -4.37 8.83
CA PHE A 403 8.40 -5.22 8.58
C PHE A 403 8.18 -6.69 8.87
N THR A 404 7.18 -7.04 9.68
CA THR A 404 6.97 -8.43 10.12
C THR A 404 5.77 -9.10 9.48
N VAL A 405 4.72 -8.36 9.11
CA VAL A 405 3.51 -8.95 8.53
C VAL A 405 3.74 -9.36 7.08
N SER A 406 4.11 -8.42 6.21
CA SER A 406 4.20 -8.68 4.77
C SER A 406 5.14 -9.84 4.38
N PRO A 407 6.31 -10.05 5.01
CA PRO A 407 7.19 -11.15 4.62
C PRO A 407 6.78 -12.54 5.14
N VAL A 408 5.82 -12.63 6.07
CA VAL A 408 5.43 -13.89 6.72
C VAL A 408 4.01 -14.30 6.42
N ILE A 409 3.11 -13.32 6.23
CA ILE A 409 1.69 -13.63 6.00
C ILE A 409 1.52 -14.57 4.81
N ARG A 410 0.82 -15.68 5.03
CA ARG A 410 0.49 -16.63 3.98
C ARG A 410 -0.88 -16.28 3.42
N ILE A 411 -0.90 -15.83 2.18
CA ILE A 411 -2.10 -15.48 1.43
C ILE A 411 -2.56 -16.67 0.61
N LYS A 412 -3.79 -17.06 0.82
CA LYS A 412 -4.51 -18.09 0.05
C LYS A 412 -5.41 -17.43 -0.98
N GLU A 413 -6.00 -18.24 -1.85
CA GLU A 413 -7.01 -17.77 -2.80
C GLU A 413 -8.10 -16.93 -2.11
N GLN A 414 -8.46 -15.80 -2.67
CA GLN A 414 -9.45 -14.83 -2.18
C GLN A 414 -9.07 -14.07 -0.90
N GLN A 415 -7.94 -14.34 -0.29
CA GLN A 415 -7.41 -13.51 0.79
C GLN A 415 -6.60 -12.33 0.22
N ARG A 416 -6.51 -11.25 0.97
CA ARG A 416 -5.71 -10.08 0.62
C ARG A 416 -4.81 -9.69 1.79
N SER A 417 -3.68 -9.06 1.45
CA SER A 417 -2.85 -8.37 2.43
C SER A 417 -2.45 -7.00 1.90
N MET A 418 -2.64 -5.96 2.70
CA MET A 418 -2.55 -4.57 2.27
C MET A 418 -1.80 -3.73 3.28
N THR A 419 -1.16 -2.67 2.78
CA THR A 419 -0.47 -1.67 3.59
C THR A 419 -0.34 -0.36 2.81
N SER A 420 0.07 0.72 3.46
CA SER A 420 0.62 1.91 2.80
C SER A 420 2.06 1.59 2.36
N GLY A 421 2.24 1.29 1.08
CA GLY A 421 3.47 0.67 0.58
C GLY A 421 4.66 1.62 0.52
N CYS A 422 4.43 2.89 0.21
CA CYS A 422 5.49 3.87 -0.01
C CYS A 422 5.68 4.83 1.17
N GLN A 423 4.59 5.21 1.82
CA GLN A 423 4.63 6.13 2.95
C GLN A 423 4.86 5.42 4.28
N ALA A 424 4.27 4.25 4.47
CA ALA A 424 4.29 3.53 5.73
C ALA A 424 3.93 4.44 6.93
N GLU A 425 2.90 5.26 6.76
CA GLU A 425 2.47 6.20 7.79
C GLU A 425 1.81 5.50 8.98
N MET A 426 2.13 5.95 10.17
CA MET A 426 1.51 5.46 11.40
C MET A 426 0.01 5.81 11.45
N GLY A 427 -0.79 4.89 11.99
CA GLY A 427 -2.24 5.05 12.12
C GLY A 427 -3.03 4.71 10.87
N TYR A 428 -2.41 4.04 9.88
CA TYR A 428 -3.04 3.66 8.63
C TYR A 428 -4.01 2.49 8.78
N ALA A 429 -3.61 1.41 9.48
CA ALA A 429 -4.33 0.14 9.39
C ALA A 429 -5.77 0.21 9.91
N LEU A 430 -6.05 0.96 10.96
CA LEU A 430 -7.40 1.08 11.52
C LEU A 430 -8.38 1.75 10.53
N PRO A 431 -8.17 2.99 10.05
CA PRO A 431 -9.07 3.60 9.07
C PRO A 431 -9.09 2.89 7.72
N ALA A 432 -7.96 2.34 7.28
CA ALA A 432 -7.89 1.52 6.07
C ALA A 432 -8.82 0.29 6.17
N SER A 433 -8.80 -0.40 7.31
CA SER A 433 -9.68 -1.53 7.58
C SER A 433 -11.16 -1.16 7.59
N ILE A 434 -11.50 0.06 8.04
CA ILE A 434 -12.87 0.58 7.92
C ILE A 434 -13.27 0.65 6.44
N GLY A 435 -12.44 1.27 5.60
CA GLY A 435 -12.72 1.39 4.16
C GLY A 435 -12.90 0.03 3.48
N ILE A 436 -11.99 -0.90 3.72
CA ILE A 436 -12.00 -2.26 3.15
C ILE A 436 -13.21 -3.06 3.62
N SER A 437 -13.65 -2.88 4.87
CA SER A 437 -14.74 -3.67 5.48
C SER A 437 -16.08 -3.53 4.77
N TYR A 438 -16.27 -2.50 3.95
CA TYR A 438 -17.47 -2.34 3.12
C TYR A 438 -17.47 -3.21 1.87
N LEU A 439 -16.34 -3.78 1.51
CA LEU A 439 -16.15 -4.61 0.33
C LEU A 439 -15.73 -6.04 0.67
N CYS A 440 -14.96 -6.20 1.74
CA CYS A 440 -14.48 -7.51 2.17
C CYS A 440 -15.66 -8.37 2.66
N PRO A 441 -15.86 -9.59 2.11
CA PRO A 441 -16.98 -10.43 2.49
C PRO A 441 -16.79 -11.14 3.84
N ASP A 442 -15.61 -11.05 4.43
CA ASP A 442 -15.21 -11.71 5.68
C ASP A 442 -14.57 -10.68 6.63
N ALA A 443 -13.80 -11.12 7.60
CA ALA A 443 -13.13 -10.26 8.55
C ALA A 443 -12.00 -9.44 7.91
N VAL A 444 -11.84 -8.20 8.36
CA VAL A 444 -10.64 -7.39 8.10
C VAL A 444 -9.82 -7.33 9.38
N VAL A 445 -8.55 -7.71 9.31
CA VAL A 445 -7.63 -7.70 10.45
C VAL A 445 -6.70 -6.48 10.33
N ALA A 446 -6.88 -5.50 11.20
CA ALA A 446 -6.00 -4.34 11.31
C ALA A 446 -4.86 -4.66 12.29
N VAL A 447 -3.64 -4.78 11.81
CA VAL A 447 -2.45 -5.07 12.64
C VAL A 447 -1.69 -3.77 12.88
N ASN A 448 -1.84 -3.21 14.08
CA ASN A 448 -1.28 -1.92 14.47
C ASN A 448 -0.18 -2.08 15.52
N GLY A 449 0.81 -1.18 15.55
CA GLY A 449 1.66 -1.00 16.72
C GLY A 449 0.93 -0.21 17.81
N ASP A 450 1.38 -0.36 19.06
CA ASP A 450 0.83 0.35 20.23
C ASP A 450 0.89 1.88 20.08
N GLY A 451 1.99 2.41 19.53
CA GLY A 451 2.11 3.83 19.23
C GLY A 451 1.41 4.25 17.94
N SER A 452 1.37 3.39 16.94
CA SER A 452 0.75 3.66 15.64
C SER A 452 -0.76 3.85 15.75
N VAL A 453 -1.44 2.98 16.49
CA VAL A 453 -2.90 3.04 16.67
C VAL A 453 -3.36 4.34 17.31
N MET A 454 -2.50 4.98 18.12
CA MET A 454 -2.81 6.26 18.77
C MET A 454 -3.04 7.42 17.79
N MET A 455 -2.55 7.32 16.56
CA MET A 455 -2.69 8.37 15.53
C MET A 455 -4.14 8.52 15.02
N ASN A 456 -4.92 7.44 15.02
CA ASN A 456 -6.32 7.42 14.57
C ASN A 456 -7.23 6.66 15.54
N LEU A 457 -6.89 6.66 16.83
CA LEU A 457 -7.59 5.91 17.87
C LEU A 457 -9.09 6.22 17.95
N GLN A 458 -9.50 7.45 17.63
CA GLN A 458 -10.90 7.89 17.60
C GLN A 458 -11.76 7.09 16.62
N GLU A 459 -11.17 6.43 15.64
CA GLU A 459 -11.91 5.62 14.67
C GLU A 459 -12.42 4.30 15.24
N LEU A 460 -12.04 3.96 16.47
CA LEU A 460 -12.72 2.90 17.24
C LEU A 460 -14.21 3.23 17.43
N GLU A 461 -14.56 4.53 17.60
CA GLU A 461 -15.97 4.95 17.65
C GLU A 461 -16.68 4.69 16.31
N THR A 462 -16.02 4.94 15.18
CA THR A 462 -16.55 4.60 13.86
C THR A 462 -16.86 3.10 13.74
N LEU A 463 -15.98 2.23 14.25
CA LEU A 463 -16.22 0.78 14.29
C LEU A 463 -17.35 0.41 15.27
N ALA A 464 -17.37 1.00 16.45
CA ALA A 464 -18.41 0.78 17.45
C ALA A 464 -19.81 1.13 16.91
N TYR A 465 -19.91 2.24 16.17
CA TYR A 465 -21.17 2.70 15.56
C TYR A 465 -21.59 1.83 14.36
N THR A 466 -20.63 1.56 13.43
CA THR A 466 -20.95 0.87 12.16
C THR A 466 -21.03 -0.65 12.29
N LYS A 467 -20.54 -1.23 13.39
CA LYS A 467 -20.50 -2.68 13.66
C LYS A 467 -19.81 -3.50 12.56
N ARG A 468 -18.84 -2.88 11.85
CA ARG A 468 -18.10 -3.58 10.80
C ARG A 468 -17.21 -4.68 11.39
N ASN A 469 -17.06 -5.79 10.65
CA ASN A 469 -16.29 -6.96 11.08
C ASN A 469 -14.77 -6.70 10.95
N VAL A 470 -14.24 -5.84 11.82
CA VAL A 470 -12.83 -5.46 11.88
C VAL A 470 -12.21 -5.97 13.19
N LYS A 471 -11.14 -6.73 13.08
CA LYS A 471 -10.33 -7.25 14.19
C LYS A 471 -9.12 -6.33 14.38
N VAL A 472 -9.14 -5.50 15.41
CA VAL A 472 -8.08 -4.53 15.67
C VAL A 472 -7.04 -5.18 16.57
N CYS A 473 -5.98 -5.72 15.97
CA CYS A 473 -4.84 -6.28 16.70
C CYS A 473 -3.85 -5.17 17.03
N ILE A 474 -3.54 -4.97 18.31
CA ILE A 474 -2.56 -4.00 18.81
C ILE A 474 -1.34 -4.77 19.29
N MET A 475 -0.24 -4.66 18.56
CA MET A 475 1.03 -5.28 18.88
C MET A 475 1.75 -4.40 19.92
N ASN A 476 1.55 -4.73 21.20
CA ASN A 476 2.08 -3.95 22.31
C ASN A 476 3.49 -4.43 22.68
N ASN A 477 4.50 -3.68 22.27
CA ASN A 477 5.89 -3.87 22.64
C ASN A 477 6.46 -2.70 23.46
N ASN A 478 5.57 -1.95 24.12
CA ASN A 478 5.88 -0.86 25.03
C ASN A 478 6.68 0.29 24.38
N GLY A 479 6.37 0.59 23.08
CA GLY A 479 7.01 1.72 22.45
C GLY A 479 7.25 1.65 20.96
N TYR A 480 7.93 2.67 20.45
CA TYR A 480 8.41 2.72 19.06
C TYR A 480 9.70 1.90 18.89
N SER A 481 9.58 0.57 18.96
CA SER A 481 10.72 -0.35 18.98
C SER A 481 11.65 -0.21 17.76
N SER A 482 11.13 0.07 16.56
CA SER A 482 11.97 0.33 15.40
C SER A 482 12.84 1.59 15.55
N ILE A 483 12.33 2.61 16.25
CA ILE A 483 13.08 3.83 16.52
C ILE A 483 14.08 3.61 17.65
N ARG A 484 13.70 2.88 18.71
CA ARG A 484 14.61 2.46 19.79
C ARG A 484 15.81 1.71 19.19
N HIS A 485 15.57 0.67 18.39
CA HIS A 485 16.61 -0.08 17.70
C HIS A 485 17.53 0.81 16.84
N LEU A 486 16.98 1.80 16.13
CA LEU A 486 17.76 2.76 15.36
C LEU A 486 18.63 3.64 16.26
N GLN A 487 18.08 4.16 17.36
CA GLN A 487 18.79 5.03 18.28
C GLN A 487 19.88 4.29 19.04
N ASP A 488 19.66 3.04 19.41
CA ASP A 488 20.66 2.17 20.03
C ASP A 488 21.87 1.94 19.10
N ASN A 489 21.60 1.54 17.88
CA ASN A 489 22.64 1.24 16.93
C ASN A 489 23.41 2.48 16.43
N ALA A 490 22.68 3.57 16.12
CA ALA A 490 23.27 4.78 15.55
C ALA A 490 23.86 5.72 16.62
N PHE A 491 23.26 5.78 17.81
CA PHE A 491 23.54 6.80 18.82
C PHE A 491 24.03 6.24 20.17
N ARG A 492 24.45 4.98 20.20
CA ARG A 492 25.02 4.32 21.39
C ARG A 492 24.05 4.31 22.59
N GLY A 493 22.79 3.97 22.36
CA GLY A 493 21.77 3.89 23.38
C GLY A 493 21.29 5.25 23.94
N ARG A 494 21.46 6.34 23.18
CA ARG A 494 20.83 7.62 23.53
C ARG A 494 19.44 7.67 22.96
N GLU A 495 18.48 7.25 23.75
CA GLU A 495 17.07 7.17 23.37
C GLU A 495 16.32 8.45 23.73
N ILE A 496 15.37 8.83 22.89
CA ILE A 496 14.42 9.92 23.12
C ILE A 496 13.08 9.64 22.42
N GLY A 497 11.99 9.73 23.16
CA GLY A 497 10.63 9.67 22.63
C GLY A 497 10.24 8.32 22.02
N CYS A 498 10.86 7.21 22.42
CA CYS A 498 10.55 5.90 21.88
C CYS A 498 9.88 4.94 22.88
N ASP A 499 9.99 5.20 24.18
CA ASP A 499 9.36 4.39 25.23
C ASP A 499 9.12 5.21 26.53
N PRO A 500 8.55 4.62 27.62
CA PRO A 500 8.28 5.33 28.86
C PRO A 500 9.53 5.87 29.55
N THR A 501 10.69 5.28 29.34
CA THR A 501 11.94 5.74 29.95
C THR A 501 12.55 6.92 29.21
N SER A 502 12.22 7.06 27.93
CA SER A 502 12.73 8.08 27.01
C SER A 502 11.74 9.21 26.70
N GLY A 503 10.54 9.20 27.32
CA GLY A 503 9.62 10.36 27.31
C GLY A 503 8.27 10.19 26.62
N ILE A 504 7.84 8.96 26.31
CA ILE A 504 6.51 8.68 25.78
C ILE A 504 5.92 7.43 26.42
N SER A 505 4.60 7.44 26.69
CA SER A 505 3.88 6.27 27.19
C SER A 505 2.59 6.04 26.42
N PHE A 506 2.06 4.82 26.50
CA PHE A 506 0.82 4.45 25.85
C PHE A 506 -0.24 4.10 26.90
N SER A 507 -1.50 4.28 26.50
CA SER A 507 -2.64 4.08 27.39
C SER A 507 -2.93 2.59 27.60
N ASN A 508 -3.73 2.31 28.64
CA ASN A 508 -4.31 0.98 28.82
C ASN A 508 -5.38 0.72 27.76
N PHE A 509 -5.12 -0.21 26.83
CA PHE A 509 -6.01 -0.48 25.69
C PHE A 509 -7.30 -1.20 26.08
N GLU A 510 -7.34 -1.91 27.20
CA GLU A 510 -8.57 -2.47 27.75
C GLU A 510 -9.54 -1.36 28.19
N LEU A 511 -9.04 -0.35 28.91
CA LEU A 511 -9.87 0.80 29.28
C LEU A 511 -10.34 1.61 28.07
N ILE A 512 -9.49 1.73 27.04
CA ILE A 512 -9.86 2.36 25.77
C ILE A 512 -10.95 1.57 25.06
N ALA A 513 -10.80 0.26 24.88
CA ALA A 513 -11.80 -0.60 24.24
C ALA A 513 -13.15 -0.52 24.98
N ASN A 514 -13.11 -0.55 26.32
CA ASN A 514 -14.28 -0.42 27.17
C ASN A 514 -14.96 0.95 27.02
N ALA A 515 -14.18 2.04 26.90
CA ALA A 515 -14.72 3.38 26.69
C ALA A 515 -15.51 3.50 25.37
N PHE A 516 -15.04 2.82 24.33
CA PHE A 516 -15.73 2.74 23.03
C PHE A 516 -16.75 1.59 22.96
N GLN A 517 -16.98 0.84 24.05
CA GLN A 517 -17.90 -0.30 24.12
C GLN A 517 -17.61 -1.39 23.08
N ILE A 518 -16.33 -1.60 22.77
CA ILE A 518 -15.84 -2.66 21.88
C ILE A 518 -15.36 -3.84 22.72
N PRO A 519 -15.70 -5.09 22.40
CA PRO A 519 -15.12 -6.26 23.05
C PRO A 519 -13.59 -6.25 23.03
N TYR A 520 -12.97 -6.79 24.07
CA TYR A 520 -11.54 -6.82 24.24
C TYR A 520 -11.04 -8.22 24.58
N ILE A 521 -9.94 -8.61 23.95
CA ILE A 521 -9.16 -9.82 24.26
C ILE A 521 -7.71 -9.41 24.43
N ARG A 522 -7.02 -10.03 25.39
CA ARG A 522 -5.58 -9.86 25.57
C ARG A 522 -4.85 -11.20 25.45
N ILE A 523 -3.74 -11.19 24.73
CA ILE A 523 -2.81 -12.29 24.55
C ILE A 523 -1.52 -11.93 25.28
N ASP A 524 -1.27 -12.57 26.42
CA ASP A 524 -0.12 -12.26 27.27
C ASP A 524 1.11 -13.09 26.90
N LYS A 525 0.89 -14.32 26.40
CA LYS A 525 1.95 -15.31 26.16
C LYS A 525 1.81 -16.00 24.82
N THR A 526 2.92 -16.53 24.35
CA THR A 526 3.03 -17.23 23.07
C THR A 526 2.17 -18.50 23.01
N ASP A 527 2.03 -19.23 24.11
CA ASP A 527 1.24 -20.48 24.19
C ASP A 527 -0.28 -20.26 24.11
N GLU A 528 -0.77 -19.05 24.41
CA GLU A 528 -2.18 -18.69 24.29
C GLU A 528 -2.57 -18.22 22.88
N LEU A 529 -1.59 -17.95 22.03
CA LEU A 529 -1.76 -17.18 20.78
C LEU A 529 -2.78 -17.81 19.83
N GLU A 530 -2.64 -19.11 19.54
CA GLU A 530 -3.50 -19.76 18.53
C GLU A 530 -4.95 -19.84 18.99
N ASP A 531 -5.18 -20.21 20.24
CA ASP A 531 -6.55 -20.37 20.77
C ASP A 531 -7.26 -19.02 20.88
N LYS A 532 -6.57 -17.97 21.33
CA LYS A 532 -7.15 -16.63 21.41
C LYS A 532 -7.38 -15.99 20.04
N LEU A 533 -6.53 -16.27 19.05
CA LEU A 533 -6.79 -15.84 17.68
C LEU A 533 -7.99 -16.58 17.05
N LYS A 534 -8.21 -17.87 17.37
CA LYS A 534 -9.44 -18.56 16.95
C LYS A 534 -10.68 -17.90 17.58
N GLN A 535 -10.66 -17.63 18.90
CA GLN A 535 -11.74 -16.92 19.58
C GLN A 535 -12.02 -15.53 18.97
N LEU A 536 -10.98 -14.81 18.52
CA LEU A 536 -11.10 -13.53 17.87
C LEU A 536 -12.03 -13.58 16.64
N PHE A 537 -11.95 -14.65 15.85
CA PHE A 537 -12.76 -14.83 14.64
C PHE A 537 -14.16 -15.40 14.91
N GLU A 538 -14.44 -15.93 16.12
CA GLU A 538 -15.78 -16.35 16.53
C GLU A 538 -16.70 -15.17 16.90
N ILE A 539 -16.12 -13.99 17.15
CA ILE A 539 -16.87 -12.80 17.55
C ILE A 539 -17.29 -12.02 16.29
N ASP A 540 -18.58 -11.83 16.11
CA ASP A 540 -19.10 -10.96 15.06
C ASP A 540 -18.87 -9.48 15.38
N GLY A 541 -18.54 -8.70 14.34
CA GLY A 541 -18.31 -7.26 14.47
C GLY A 541 -16.91 -6.90 14.97
N PRO A 542 -16.73 -5.65 15.46
CA PRO A 542 -15.44 -5.13 15.87
C PRO A 542 -14.99 -5.70 17.21
N ILE A 543 -13.68 -5.92 17.33
CA ILE A 543 -13.04 -6.32 18.58
C ILE A 543 -11.62 -5.78 18.61
N VAL A 544 -11.14 -5.40 19.80
CA VAL A 544 -9.74 -5.07 20.07
C VAL A 544 -9.04 -6.29 20.66
N CYS A 545 -7.93 -6.68 20.05
CA CYS A 545 -7.04 -7.73 20.51
C CYS A 545 -5.67 -7.13 20.82
N GLU A 546 -5.32 -7.00 22.09
CA GLU A 546 -3.99 -6.57 22.51
C GLU A 546 -3.07 -7.78 22.63
N VAL A 547 -1.94 -7.74 21.90
CA VAL A 547 -0.95 -8.82 21.89
C VAL A 547 0.33 -8.30 22.55
N MET A 548 0.71 -8.89 23.68
CA MET A 548 1.92 -8.52 24.40
C MET A 548 3.14 -9.10 23.69
N CYS A 549 3.87 -8.23 23.02
CA CYS A 549 5.00 -8.59 22.18
C CYS A 549 6.34 -8.48 22.92
N VAL A 550 7.34 -9.16 22.36
CA VAL A 550 8.74 -8.93 22.75
C VAL A 550 9.11 -7.46 22.49
N GLU A 551 9.78 -6.82 23.43
CA GLU A 551 10.15 -5.40 23.30
C GLU A 551 11.25 -5.22 22.25
N GLU A 552 12.21 -6.14 22.22
CA GLU A 552 13.29 -6.17 21.23
C GLU A 552 12.93 -7.14 20.10
N GLN A 553 12.18 -6.63 19.10
CA GLN A 553 11.79 -7.38 17.92
C GLN A 553 12.93 -7.36 16.89
N PRO A 554 13.55 -8.52 16.57
CA PRO A 554 14.51 -8.58 15.48
C PRO A 554 13.82 -8.38 14.13
N PHE A 555 14.50 -7.70 13.20
CA PHE A 555 14.05 -7.53 11.82
C PHE A 555 15.02 -8.17 10.85
N ILE A 556 14.49 -8.84 9.84
CA ILE A 556 15.29 -9.26 8.70
C ILE A 556 15.51 -8.01 7.84
N GLY A 557 16.76 -7.64 7.65
CA GLY A 557 17.08 -6.44 6.89
C GLY A 557 18.58 -6.31 6.56
N VAL A 558 18.83 -5.45 5.60
CA VAL A 558 20.19 -5.07 5.21
C VAL A 558 20.80 -4.22 6.33
N ALA A 559 21.89 -4.68 6.91
CA ALA A 559 22.64 -3.93 7.88
C ALA A 559 23.79 -3.17 7.22
N ALA A 560 24.06 -1.99 7.73
CA ALA A 560 25.30 -1.30 7.42
C ALA A 560 26.42 -1.79 8.34
N ALA A 561 27.63 -1.95 7.78
CA ALA A 561 28.79 -2.44 8.51
C ALA A 561 30.08 -1.73 8.04
N PHE A 562 31.13 -1.77 8.85
CA PHE A 562 32.45 -1.35 8.40
C PHE A 562 33.11 -2.47 7.59
N ASN A 563 33.53 -2.15 6.37
CA ASN A 563 34.31 -3.07 5.55
C ASN A 563 35.77 -3.15 6.02
N SER A 564 36.56 -3.99 5.38
CA SER A 564 38.00 -4.17 5.67
C SER A 564 38.84 -2.86 5.57
N LYS A 565 38.37 -1.91 4.78
CA LYS A 565 38.94 -0.55 4.63
C LYS A 565 38.37 0.47 5.64
N ARG A 566 37.62 0.01 6.66
CA ARG A 566 36.96 0.84 7.66
C ARG A 566 35.96 1.86 7.08
N LYS A 567 35.47 1.62 5.87
CA LYS A 567 34.40 2.40 5.26
C LYS A 567 33.06 1.80 5.67
N TYR A 568 32.12 2.65 6.07
CA TYR A 568 30.76 2.24 6.38
C TYR A 568 29.99 1.97 5.07
N VAL A 569 29.51 0.75 4.89
CA VAL A 569 28.84 0.29 3.68
C VAL A 569 27.61 -0.52 4.03
N ASN A 570 26.58 -0.48 3.16
CA ASN A 570 25.44 -1.39 3.29
C ASN A 570 25.82 -2.76 2.74
N ARG A 571 25.39 -3.81 3.45
CA ARG A 571 25.49 -5.18 2.94
C ARG A 571 24.58 -5.37 1.71
N PRO A 572 24.87 -6.30 0.80
CA PRO A 572 23.96 -6.64 -0.29
C PRO A 572 22.68 -7.30 0.24
N LEU A 573 21.63 -7.33 -0.58
CA LEU A 573 20.29 -7.81 -0.17
C LEU A 573 20.28 -9.24 0.35
N GLU A 574 21.14 -10.11 -0.18
CA GLU A 574 21.25 -11.50 0.26
C GLU A 574 21.88 -11.67 1.64
N ASP A 575 22.68 -10.71 2.09
CA ASP A 575 23.44 -10.79 3.36
C ASP A 575 22.77 -9.94 4.46
N GLN A 576 21.61 -10.43 4.93
CA GLN A 576 20.74 -9.73 5.87
C GLN A 576 21.00 -10.12 7.33
N ALA A 577 20.87 -9.15 8.22
CA ALA A 577 20.77 -9.40 9.65
C ALA A 577 19.33 -9.86 10.04
N PRO A 578 19.15 -10.65 11.12
CA PRO A 578 20.18 -11.38 11.86
C PRO A 578 20.96 -12.33 10.94
N TRP A 579 22.30 -12.42 11.16
CA TRP A 579 23.18 -13.18 10.27
C TRP A 579 22.88 -14.67 10.32
N ILE A 580 22.83 -15.32 9.16
CA ILE A 580 22.88 -16.77 9.04
C ILE A 580 24.32 -17.23 9.19
N ASP A 581 24.53 -18.52 9.48
CA ASP A 581 25.86 -19.10 9.52
C ASP A 581 26.65 -18.77 8.26
N ARG A 582 27.91 -18.39 8.39
CA ARG A 582 28.69 -17.87 7.26
C ARG A 582 29.07 -18.96 6.26
N GLU A 583 29.32 -20.16 6.71
CA GLU A 583 29.61 -21.30 5.84
C GLU A 583 28.35 -21.70 5.06
N ASP A 584 27.20 -21.73 5.73
CA ASP A 584 25.90 -21.99 5.12
C ASP A 584 25.56 -20.91 4.06
N PHE A 585 25.73 -19.63 4.41
CA PHE A 585 25.54 -18.53 3.45
C PHE A 585 26.40 -18.71 2.18
N LEU A 586 27.69 -19.01 2.34
CA LEU A 586 28.61 -19.15 1.22
C LEU A 586 28.28 -20.38 0.35
N ASN A 587 27.86 -21.47 0.96
CA ASN A 587 27.47 -22.70 0.25
C ASN A 587 26.15 -22.52 -0.55
N GLU A 588 25.30 -21.63 -0.12
CA GLU A 588 24.01 -21.37 -0.75
C GLU A 588 24.09 -20.32 -1.89
N MET A 589 25.14 -19.51 -1.95
CA MET A 589 25.35 -18.53 -3.02
C MET A 589 25.79 -19.19 -4.31
N ILE A 590 25.21 -18.75 -5.44
CA ILE A 590 25.61 -19.11 -6.80
C ILE A 590 26.47 -17.99 -7.39
N VAL A 591 26.02 -16.76 -7.25
CA VAL A 591 26.77 -15.56 -7.64
C VAL A 591 27.82 -15.27 -6.57
N GLU A 592 29.04 -14.93 -6.98
CA GLU A 592 30.11 -14.66 -6.05
C GLU A 592 29.73 -13.57 -5.04
N PRO A 593 29.82 -13.84 -3.73
CA PRO A 593 29.53 -12.84 -2.71
C PRO A 593 30.44 -11.62 -2.83
N ILE A 594 29.86 -10.44 -2.59
CA ILE A 594 30.65 -9.21 -2.58
C ILE A 594 31.56 -9.23 -1.37
N ASP A 595 32.89 -9.19 -1.60
CA ASP A 595 33.87 -9.01 -0.54
C ASP A 595 33.79 -7.58 0.03
N GLN A 596 33.49 -7.48 1.33
CA GLN A 596 33.31 -6.21 2.02
C GLN A 596 34.22 -6.05 3.21
#